data_636c26b52f2f722231d7971cbe317167
#
_entry.id   636c26b52f2f722231d7971cbe317167
#
_cell.length_a   1.000
_cell.length_b   1.000
_cell.length_c   1.000
_cell.angle_alpha   90.00
_cell.angle_beta   90.00
_cell.angle_gamma   90.00
#
_symmetry.space_group_name_H-M   'P 1'
#
loop_
_entity.id
_entity.type
_entity.pdbx_description
1 polymer ?
#
loop_
_entity_poly.entity_id
_entity_poly.type
_entity_poly.pdbx_seq_one_letter_code
_entity_poly.pdbx_strand_id
1 'polypeptide(L)'
;MYAYEIPNLRFSLPAGGAVARCRFVSVDADKAVQATAATEVIGVSTNEVTAAEIAAGERIVEIADGIVMVEAAGAITAGAAVYADADGKATTTEGTAKFGVGVAITAATGAGQLVAVKIK
;
A
#
# COMPACT_ATOMS: atom_id res chain seq x y z
N MET A 1 11.72 -14.30 -14.21
CA MET A 1 11.92 -13.10 -13.38
C MET A 1 10.96 -13.07 -12.21
N TYR A 2 11.38 -12.59 -11.11
CA TYR A 2 10.62 -12.56 -9.88
C TYR A 2 10.45 -11.15 -9.38
N ALA A 3 9.34 -10.93 -8.69
CA ALA A 3 9.16 -9.75 -7.89
C ALA A 3 9.58 -10.08 -6.45
N TYR A 4 10.40 -9.22 -5.86
CA TYR A 4 10.82 -9.38 -4.48
C TYR A 4 10.37 -8.22 -3.65
N GLU A 5 10.15 -8.50 -2.39
CA GLU A 5 10.06 -7.46 -1.40
C GLU A 5 11.46 -7.26 -0.81
N ILE A 6 11.97 -6.04 -0.94
CA ILE A 6 13.27 -5.65 -0.38
C ILE A 6 13.03 -4.40 0.45
N PRO A 7 12.55 -4.56 1.68
CA PRO A 7 12.23 -3.41 2.51
C PRO A 7 13.48 -2.75 3.06
N ASN A 8 13.52 -1.43 3.01
CA ASN A 8 14.52 -0.64 3.70
C ASN A 8 14.19 -0.51 5.18
N LEU A 9 12.90 -0.51 5.50
CA LEU A 9 12.41 -0.26 6.83
C LEU A 9 11.16 -1.10 7.07
N ARG A 10 11.09 -1.72 8.25
CA ARG A 10 9.88 -2.36 8.74
C ARG A 10 9.53 -1.76 10.08
N PHE A 11 8.27 -1.42 10.27
CA PHE A 11 7.79 -0.84 11.52
C PHE A 11 6.31 -1.18 11.68
N SER A 12 5.76 -0.89 12.84
CA SER A 12 4.36 -1.15 13.12
C SER A 12 3.71 0.04 13.80
N LEU A 13 2.42 0.21 13.52
CA LEU A 13 1.58 1.23 14.14
C LEU A 13 0.26 0.60 14.55
N PRO A 14 -0.39 1.15 15.60
CA PRO A 14 -1.75 0.73 15.93
C PRO A 14 -2.69 0.95 14.74
N ALA A 15 -3.61 0.03 14.53
CA ALA A 15 -4.59 0.15 13.45
C ALA A 15 -5.66 1.19 13.82
N GLY A 16 -5.92 2.12 12.90
CA GLY A 16 -6.99 3.11 13.03
C GLY A 16 -8.25 2.72 12.28
N GLY A 17 -8.20 1.63 11.54
CA GLY A 17 -9.31 1.10 10.76
C GLY A 17 -8.87 -0.20 10.11
N ALA A 18 -9.78 -0.85 9.38
CA ALA A 18 -9.45 -2.06 8.67
C ALA A 18 -8.40 -1.78 7.58
N VAL A 19 -7.39 -2.62 7.50
CA VAL A 19 -6.34 -2.54 6.48
C VAL A 19 -6.15 -3.91 5.87
N ALA A 20 -6.35 -4.02 4.57
CA ALA A 20 -6.10 -5.26 3.85
C ALA A 20 -4.60 -5.43 3.64
N ARG A 21 -4.18 -6.69 3.46
CA ARG A 21 -2.80 -7.01 3.17
C ARG A 21 -2.41 -6.49 1.78
N CYS A 22 -1.15 -6.09 1.62
CA CYS A 22 -0.61 -5.59 0.36
C CYS A 22 -1.33 -4.34 -0.15
N ARG A 23 -1.67 -3.45 0.76
CA ARG A 23 -2.27 -2.16 0.45
C ARG A 23 -1.39 -1.03 0.94
N PHE A 24 -1.42 0.07 0.21
CA PHE A 24 -0.76 1.29 0.68
C PHE A 24 -1.40 1.76 1.98
N VAL A 25 -0.57 2.26 2.87
CA VAL A 25 -0.95 2.68 4.22
C VAL A 25 -0.61 4.14 4.42
N SER A 26 -1.50 4.84 5.11
CA SER A 26 -1.31 6.24 5.52
C SER A 26 -1.45 6.35 7.04
N VAL A 27 -1.20 7.52 7.58
CA VAL A 27 -1.33 7.79 9.02
C VAL A 27 -2.46 8.78 9.25
N ASP A 28 -3.29 8.47 10.24
CA ASP A 28 -4.33 9.38 10.72
C ASP A 28 -4.41 9.24 12.24
N ALA A 29 -4.32 10.37 12.94
CA ALA A 29 -4.37 10.41 14.42
C ALA A 29 -3.41 9.41 15.08
N ASP A 30 -2.16 9.36 14.60
CA ASP A 30 -1.09 8.50 15.09
C ASP A 30 -1.32 6.99 14.85
N LYS A 31 -2.29 6.64 14.02
CA LYS A 31 -2.63 5.25 13.70
C LYS A 31 -2.52 4.98 12.22
N ALA A 32 -2.29 3.72 11.88
CA ALA A 32 -2.24 3.28 10.50
C ALA A 32 -3.64 3.10 9.94
N VAL A 33 -3.88 3.67 8.77
CA VAL A 33 -5.13 3.52 8.02
C VAL A 33 -4.82 3.13 6.60
N GLN A 34 -5.76 2.46 5.92
CA GLN A 34 -5.60 2.15 4.51
C GLN A 34 -5.58 3.45 3.72
N ALA A 35 -4.61 3.60 2.81
CA ALA A 35 -4.47 4.81 2.02
C ALA A 35 -5.63 5.00 1.06
N THR A 36 -5.86 6.25 0.69
CA THR A 36 -6.81 6.64 -0.36
C THR A 36 -6.07 7.44 -1.42
N ALA A 37 -6.78 7.84 -2.46
CA ALA A 37 -6.21 8.69 -3.50
C ALA A 37 -5.83 10.10 -2.99
N ALA A 38 -6.29 10.47 -1.80
CA ALA A 38 -6.09 11.80 -1.23
C ALA A 38 -5.13 11.83 -0.04
N THR A 39 -4.53 10.69 0.34
CA THR A 39 -3.64 10.61 1.51
C THR A 39 -2.23 10.26 1.11
N GLU A 40 -1.27 10.72 1.90
CA GLU A 40 0.15 10.41 1.66
C GLU A 40 0.47 9.01 2.16
N VAL A 41 1.21 8.25 1.36
CA VAL A 41 1.55 6.86 1.65
C VAL A 41 2.86 6.80 2.42
N ILE A 42 2.87 6.00 3.50
CA ILE A 42 4.07 5.77 4.31
C ILE A 42 4.68 4.38 4.08
N GLY A 43 3.97 3.48 3.43
CA GLY A 43 4.44 2.13 3.16
C GLY A 43 3.30 1.22 2.74
N VAL A 44 3.54 -0.08 2.82
CA VAL A 44 2.58 -1.12 2.44
C VAL A 44 2.36 -2.08 3.60
N SER A 45 1.11 -2.45 3.84
CA SER A 45 0.77 -3.41 4.89
C SER A 45 1.25 -4.82 4.52
N THR A 46 1.87 -5.50 5.48
CA THR A 46 2.31 -6.88 5.30
C THR A 46 1.41 -7.87 6.03
N ASN A 47 0.45 -7.37 6.79
CA ASN A 47 -0.59 -8.18 7.45
C ASN A 47 -1.97 -7.57 7.19
N GLU A 48 -3.00 -8.34 7.50
CA GLU A 48 -4.39 -7.88 7.41
C GLU A 48 -4.94 -7.61 8.80
N VAL A 49 -5.66 -6.50 8.95
CA VAL A 49 -6.43 -6.20 10.15
C VAL A 49 -7.86 -5.92 9.73
N THR A 50 -8.80 -6.68 10.27
CA THR A 50 -10.22 -6.56 9.95
C THR A 50 -10.94 -5.64 10.95
N ALA A 51 -12.08 -5.10 10.55
CA ALA A 51 -12.91 -4.28 11.43
C ALA A 51 -13.36 -5.07 12.67
N ALA A 52 -13.65 -6.35 12.51
CA ALA A 52 -14.05 -7.22 13.63
C ALA A 52 -12.91 -7.39 14.64
N GLU A 53 -11.68 -7.52 14.16
CA GLU A 53 -10.51 -7.62 15.05
C GLU A 53 -10.28 -6.34 15.84
N ILE A 54 -10.46 -5.18 15.21
CA ILE A 54 -10.33 -3.88 15.88
C ILE A 54 -11.40 -3.73 16.96
N ALA A 55 -12.63 -4.15 16.67
CA ALA A 55 -13.73 -4.12 17.63
C ALA A 55 -13.49 -5.01 18.85
N ALA A 56 -12.73 -6.09 18.66
CA ALA A 56 -12.38 -7.02 19.74
C ALA A 56 -11.20 -6.55 20.60
N GLY A 57 -10.44 -5.57 20.15
CA GLY A 57 -9.29 -5.02 20.89
C GLY A 57 -8.32 -4.31 19.96
N GLU A 58 -7.27 -3.76 20.53
CA GLU A 58 -6.25 -3.07 19.76
C GLU A 58 -5.50 -4.05 18.85
N ARG A 59 -5.24 -3.62 17.63
CA ARG A 59 -4.46 -4.38 16.65
C ARG A 59 -3.35 -3.52 16.08
N ILE A 60 -2.36 -4.18 15.50
CA ILE A 60 -1.18 -3.55 14.93
C ILE A 60 -1.12 -3.84 13.44
N VAL A 61 -0.84 -2.81 12.66
CA VAL A 61 -0.52 -2.94 11.23
C VAL A 61 0.98 -2.98 11.10
N GLU A 62 1.50 -4.01 10.44
CA GLU A 62 2.92 -4.13 10.12
C GLU A 62 3.15 -3.52 8.73
N ILE A 63 4.13 -2.64 8.63
CA ILE A 63 4.34 -1.78 7.47
C ILE A 63 5.76 -1.97 6.95
N ALA A 64 5.89 -2.12 5.65
CA ALA A 64 7.18 -2.18 4.97
C ALA A 64 7.32 -0.99 4.03
N ASP A 65 8.54 -0.46 3.95
CA ASP A 65 8.94 0.61 3.06
C ASP A 65 10.14 0.15 2.25
N GLY A 66 10.34 0.70 1.06
CA GLY A 66 11.41 0.31 0.16
C GLY A 66 10.86 -0.27 -1.13
N ILE A 67 11.27 -1.47 -1.50
CA ILE A 67 10.67 -2.22 -2.61
C ILE A 67 9.66 -3.18 -1.99
N VAL A 68 8.39 -2.97 -2.29
CA VAL A 68 7.29 -3.66 -1.60
C VAL A 68 6.27 -4.19 -2.60
N MET A 69 5.55 -5.22 -2.19
CA MET A 69 4.50 -5.83 -3.01
C MET A 69 3.16 -5.21 -2.64
N VAL A 70 2.44 -4.73 -3.65
CA VAL A 70 1.13 -4.12 -3.46
C VAL A 70 0.15 -4.67 -4.50
N GLU A 71 -1.11 -4.77 -4.12
CA GLU A 71 -2.16 -5.21 -5.04
C GLU A 71 -2.45 -4.14 -6.08
N ALA A 72 -2.46 -4.50 -7.35
CA ALA A 72 -2.76 -3.59 -8.44
C ALA A 72 -4.27 -3.41 -8.61
N ALA A 73 -4.69 -2.17 -8.87
CA ALA A 73 -6.09 -1.86 -9.18
C ALA A 73 -6.43 -2.14 -10.64
N GLY A 74 -5.42 -2.26 -11.48
CA GLY A 74 -5.56 -2.52 -12.91
C GLY A 74 -4.20 -2.78 -13.52
N ALA A 75 -4.11 -2.74 -14.84
CA ALA A 75 -2.85 -2.97 -15.55
C ALA A 75 -1.83 -1.88 -15.22
N ILE A 76 -0.60 -2.30 -14.96
CA ILE A 76 0.52 -1.41 -14.67
C ILE A 76 1.70 -1.88 -15.49
N THR A 77 2.37 -0.96 -16.17
CA THR A 77 3.59 -1.25 -16.92
C THR A 77 4.79 -1.03 -16.03
N ALA A 78 5.79 -1.89 -16.11
CA ALA A 78 7.05 -1.70 -15.40
C ALA A 78 7.67 -0.36 -15.79
N GLY A 79 8.16 0.38 -14.79
CA GLY A 79 8.70 1.72 -14.97
C GLY A 79 7.67 2.84 -14.85
N ALA A 80 6.38 2.52 -14.78
CA ALA A 80 5.34 3.53 -14.65
C ALA A 80 5.32 4.15 -13.26
N ALA A 81 4.94 5.42 -13.19
CA ALA A 81 4.68 6.09 -11.92
C ALA A 81 3.42 5.48 -11.28
N VAL A 82 3.49 5.26 -9.98
CA VAL A 82 2.42 4.60 -9.22
C VAL A 82 1.84 5.54 -8.18
N TYR A 83 0.52 5.48 -8.05
CA TYR A 83 -0.28 6.22 -7.08
C TYR A 83 -1.16 5.26 -6.30
N ALA A 84 -1.71 5.69 -5.18
CA ALA A 84 -2.73 4.93 -4.46
C ALA A 84 -4.11 5.28 -5.02
N ASP A 85 -4.97 4.27 -5.13
CA ASP A 85 -6.38 4.50 -5.44
C ASP A 85 -7.22 4.64 -4.16
N ALA A 86 -8.54 4.72 -4.30
CA ALA A 86 -9.45 4.89 -3.17
C ALA A 86 -9.40 3.74 -2.16
N ASP A 87 -8.92 2.57 -2.58
CA ASP A 87 -8.85 1.37 -1.74
C ASP A 87 -7.41 1.02 -1.32
N GLY A 88 -6.47 1.92 -1.53
CA GLY A 88 -5.07 1.69 -1.20
C GLY A 88 -4.34 0.75 -2.15
N LYS A 89 -4.91 0.48 -3.32
CA LYS A 89 -4.28 -0.33 -4.35
C LYS A 89 -3.38 0.53 -5.24
N ALA A 90 -2.44 -0.11 -5.93
CA ALA A 90 -1.57 0.58 -6.86
C ALA A 90 -2.29 0.89 -8.17
N THR A 91 -2.17 2.11 -8.64
CA THR A 91 -2.74 2.56 -9.91
C THR A 91 -1.78 3.50 -10.62
N THR A 92 -1.92 3.62 -11.93
CA THR A 92 -1.20 4.63 -12.71
C THR A 92 -1.97 5.94 -12.83
N THR A 93 -3.19 5.99 -12.30
CA THR A 93 -4.03 7.18 -12.32
C THR A 93 -3.65 8.10 -11.16
N GLU A 94 -3.26 9.34 -11.49
CA GLU A 94 -2.95 10.36 -10.49
C GLU A 94 -4.21 10.70 -9.70
N GLY A 95 -4.09 10.64 -8.37
CA GLY A 95 -5.22 10.96 -7.50
C GLY A 95 -5.41 12.45 -7.28
N THR A 96 -6.45 12.80 -6.54
CA THR A 96 -6.84 14.18 -6.27
C THR A 96 -5.72 14.98 -5.60
N ALA A 97 -5.02 14.38 -4.66
CA ALA A 97 -3.92 15.03 -3.95
C ALA A 97 -2.58 14.99 -4.70
N LYS A 98 -2.52 14.24 -5.81
CA LYS A 98 -1.34 14.12 -6.67
C LYS A 98 -0.09 13.62 -5.94
N PHE A 99 -0.27 12.77 -4.95
CA PHE A 99 0.86 12.17 -4.24
C PHE A 99 1.38 10.98 -5.03
N GLY A 100 2.51 11.16 -5.71
CA GLY A 100 3.21 10.04 -6.32
C GLY A 100 3.81 9.15 -5.23
N VAL A 101 3.54 7.86 -5.29
CA VAL A 101 4.04 6.90 -4.30
C VAL A 101 5.40 6.36 -4.70
N GLY A 102 5.58 6.01 -5.95
CA GLY A 102 6.82 5.41 -6.40
C GLY A 102 6.77 4.98 -7.85
N VAL A 103 7.58 3.98 -8.17
CA VAL A 103 7.73 3.46 -9.52
C VAL A 103 7.53 1.94 -9.50
N ALA A 104 6.77 1.42 -10.47
CA ALA A 104 6.58 -0.02 -10.63
C ALA A 104 7.87 -0.66 -11.12
N ILE A 105 8.35 -1.66 -10.39
CA ILE A 105 9.51 -2.45 -10.78
C ILE A 105 9.09 -3.60 -11.68
N THR A 106 7.92 -4.18 -11.43
CA THR A 106 7.34 -5.23 -12.26
C THR A 106 6.03 -4.75 -12.86
N ALA A 107 5.51 -5.51 -13.82
CA ALA A 107 4.23 -5.21 -14.45
C ALA A 107 3.10 -6.00 -13.79
N ALA A 108 1.88 -5.48 -13.90
CA ALA A 108 0.65 -6.20 -13.62
C ALA A 108 -0.22 -6.15 -14.87
N THR A 109 -0.86 -7.25 -15.24
CA THR A 109 -1.72 -7.32 -16.43
C THR A 109 -3.16 -6.97 -16.11
N GLY A 110 -3.53 -6.93 -14.86
CA GLY A 110 -4.90 -6.60 -14.45
C GLY A 110 -5.04 -6.47 -12.94
N ALA A 111 -6.25 -6.11 -12.54
CA ALA A 111 -6.60 -5.93 -11.14
C ALA A 111 -6.39 -7.22 -10.34
N GLY A 112 -5.97 -7.08 -9.08
CA GLY A 112 -5.80 -8.19 -8.17
C GLY A 112 -4.42 -8.84 -8.20
N GLN A 113 -3.60 -8.53 -9.20
CA GLN A 113 -2.23 -9.03 -9.26
C GLN A 113 -1.33 -8.20 -8.35
N LEU A 114 -0.28 -8.82 -7.83
CA LEU A 114 0.72 -8.10 -7.04
C LEU A 114 1.76 -7.47 -7.97
N VAL A 115 2.16 -6.27 -7.65
CA VAL A 115 3.19 -5.52 -8.36
C VAL A 115 4.24 -5.06 -7.36
N ALA A 116 5.52 -5.17 -7.72
CA ALA A 116 6.60 -4.63 -6.90
C ALA A 116 6.74 -3.15 -7.20
N VAL A 117 6.71 -2.34 -6.15
CA VAL A 117 6.82 -0.87 -6.24
C VAL A 117 7.98 -0.42 -5.37
N LYS A 118 8.86 0.40 -5.96
CA LYS A 118 9.87 1.11 -5.18
C LYS A 118 9.26 2.41 -4.70
N ILE A 119 9.07 2.51 -3.40
CA ILE A 119 8.52 3.71 -2.76
C ILE A 119 9.58 4.79 -2.73
N LYS A 120 9.16 6.00 -3.02
CA LYS A 120 10.05 7.17 -2.98
C LYS A 120 10.56 7.44 -1.57
#